data_657a574f0832959a3eb1b2d83b5a044d
#
_entry.id   657a574f0832959a3eb1b2d83b5a044d
#
_cell.length_a   1.000
_cell.length_b   1.000
_cell.length_c   1.000
_cell.angle_alpha   90.00
_cell.angle_beta   90.00
_cell.angle_gamma   90.00
#
_symmetry.space_group_name_H-M   'P 1'
#
loop_
_entity.id
_entity.type
_entity.pdbx_description
1 polymer ?
#
loop_
_entity_poly.entity_id
_entity_poly.type
_entity_poly.pdbx_seq_one_letter_code
_entity_poly.pdbx_strand_id
1 'polypeptide(L)'
;QTPAFRSHQGRAHPRVRVEVVHDRAEFGSRLADADAAIASGGYLRVPAEVLHPSGKLRWIQITSAGVDRVMTPELMGAKHITITSTKGPPGPLIAEHAVLLMLALARNLPVYLKNQSLHQWRREGQEWLPLHGNTVAILGVGNGGGNLARVCKNGFGMRVLGMSRTNRGPPHVDSYFDRAGLSAALGEADIVVLCLPNTLETTNIIDATALSAMKPTAFL
;
A
#
# COMPACT_ATOMS: atom_id res chain seq x y z
N GLN A 1 14.83 -1.33 -17.08
CA GLN A 1 15.70 -0.15 -16.95
C GLN A 1 14.90 1.07 -17.40
N THR A 2 14.49 1.91 -16.47
CA THR A 2 13.70 3.11 -16.79
C THR A 2 14.67 4.17 -17.31
N PRO A 3 14.53 4.66 -18.55
CA PRO A 3 15.48 5.63 -19.17
C PRO A 3 15.56 6.99 -18.45
N ALA A 4 14.57 7.32 -17.62
CA ALA A 4 14.44 8.63 -16.99
C ALA A 4 15.54 8.94 -15.95
N PHE A 5 16.17 7.94 -15.33
CA PHE A 5 17.16 8.19 -14.27
C PHE A 5 18.53 8.63 -14.81
N ARG A 6 18.88 8.24 -16.03
CA ARG A 6 20.17 8.64 -16.67
C ARG A 6 20.24 10.12 -17.06
N SER A 7 19.11 10.78 -17.32
CA SER A 7 19.11 12.16 -17.84
C SER A 7 19.36 13.25 -16.79
N HIS A 8 19.31 12.92 -15.49
CA HIS A 8 19.44 13.89 -14.40
C HIS A 8 20.79 13.87 -13.71
N GLN A 9 21.69 12.93 -14.02
CA GLN A 9 23.05 12.87 -13.43
C GLN A 9 23.91 14.11 -13.72
N GLY A 10 23.59 14.91 -14.74
CA GLY A 10 24.29 16.14 -15.09
C GLY A 10 23.78 17.41 -14.41
N ARG A 11 22.72 17.33 -13.59
CA ARG A 11 22.11 18.50 -12.91
C ARG A 11 22.21 18.44 -11.39
N ALA A 12 23.08 17.61 -10.83
CA ALA A 12 23.36 17.66 -9.40
C ALA A 12 23.93 19.04 -9.03
N HIS A 13 23.47 19.58 -7.92
CA HIS A 13 24.04 20.80 -7.37
C HIS A 13 25.58 20.63 -7.25
N PRO A 14 26.41 21.62 -7.60
CA PRO A 14 27.87 21.46 -7.66
C PRO A 14 28.53 21.02 -6.34
N ARG A 15 27.81 21.12 -5.22
CA ARG A 15 28.24 20.62 -3.90
C ARG A 15 27.74 19.21 -3.57
N VAL A 16 27.02 18.54 -4.46
CA VAL A 16 26.45 17.22 -4.24
C VAL A 16 27.10 16.22 -5.18
N ARG A 17 27.78 15.24 -4.61
CA ARG A 17 28.29 14.08 -5.33
C ARG A 17 27.19 12.99 -5.30
N VAL A 18 26.73 12.56 -6.46
CA VAL A 18 25.75 11.46 -6.59
C VAL A 18 26.46 10.22 -7.09
N GLU A 19 26.32 9.14 -6.37
CA GLU A 19 26.80 7.81 -6.75
C GLU A 19 25.59 6.88 -6.94
N VAL A 20 25.51 6.19 -8.09
CA VAL A 20 24.44 5.25 -8.39
C VAL A 20 24.98 3.84 -8.22
N VAL A 21 24.42 3.11 -7.27
CA VAL A 21 24.80 1.73 -6.95
C VAL A 21 23.71 0.80 -7.49
N HIS A 22 24.10 -0.13 -8.34
CA HIS A 22 23.19 -1.12 -8.97
C HIS A 22 23.20 -2.47 -8.25
N ASP A 23 24.30 -2.79 -7.58
CA ASP A 23 24.43 -4.02 -6.82
C ASP A 23 23.98 -3.82 -5.38
N ARG A 24 23.08 -4.70 -4.95
CA ARG A 24 22.55 -4.69 -3.58
C ARG A 24 23.64 -4.99 -2.52
N ALA A 25 24.59 -5.85 -2.83
CA ALA A 25 25.67 -6.19 -1.91
C ALA A 25 26.65 -5.01 -1.73
N GLU A 26 26.92 -4.29 -2.81
CA GLU A 26 27.78 -3.10 -2.78
C GLU A 26 27.10 -1.92 -2.08
N PHE A 27 25.77 -1.82 -2.15
CA PHE A 27 25.03 -0.70 -1.58
C PHE A 27 25.31 -0.48 -0.08
N GLY A 28 25.35 -1.56 0.70
CA GLY A 28 25.63 -1.48 2.13
C GLY A 28 26.99 -0.88 2.46
N SER A 29 28.03 -1.28 1.75
CA SER A 29 29.40 -0.73 1.95
C SER A 29 29.52 0.72 1.55
N ARG A 30 28.80 1.17 0.51
CA ARG A 30 28.78 2.57 0.06
C ARG A 30 28.06 3.52 1.02
N LEU A 31 27.13 2.99 1.82
CA LEU A 31 26.43 3.79 2.83
C LEU A 31 27.36 4.34 3.91
N ALA A 32 28.48 3.69 4.20
CA ALA A 32 29.42 4.14 5.23
C ALA A 32 30.04 5.51 4.91
N ASP A 33 30.18 5.84 3.64
CA ASP A 33 30.75 7.10 3.17
C ASP A 33 29.72 8.13 2.70
N ALA A 34 28.44 7.80 2.75
CA ALA A 34 27.36 8.64 2.29
C ALA A 34 26.78 9.52 3.42
N ASP A 35 26.46 10.78 3.11
CA ASP A 35 25.69 11.68 3.98
C ASP A 35 24.18 11.39 3.88
N ALA A 36 23.73 10.95 2.69
CA ALA A 36 22.33 10.65 2.42
C ALA A 36 22.21 9.44 1.47
N ALA A 37 21.09 8.73 1.56
CA ALA A 37 20.76 7.62 0.68
C ALA A 37 19.33 7.75 0.15
N ILE A 38 19.15 7.39 -1.12
CA ILE A 38 17.84 7.23 -1.75
C ILE A 38 17.73 5.79 -2.22
N ALA A 39 16.76 5.03 -1.70
CA ALA A 39 16.63 3.62 -2.03
C ALA A 39 15.17 3.15 -2.05
N SER A 40 14.91 2.09 -2.82
CA SER A 40 13.65 1.36 -2.71
C SER A 40 13.61 0.57 -1.40
N GLY A 41 12.47 0.64 -0.68
CA GLY A 41 12.30 -0.05 0.60
C GLY A 41 12.52 -1.57 0.56
N GLY A 42 12.32 -2.21 -0.61
CA GLY A 42 12.59 -3.64 -0.77
C GLY A 42 14.09 -4.00 -0.87
N TYR A 43 14.94 -3.02 -1.15
CA TYR A 43 16.37 -3.22 -1.38
C TYR A 43 17.25 -2.65 -0.26
N LEU A 44 16.71 -1.76 0.58
CA LEU A 44 17.48 -1.11 1.61
C LEU A 44 17.71 -2.05 2.80
N ARG A 45 18.96 -2.41 3.02
CA ARG A 45 19.47 -2.93 4.29
C ARG A 45 20.59 -2.02 4.73
N VAL A 46 20.43 -1.41 5.89
CA VAL A 46 21.45 -0.53 6.47
C VAL A 46 22.29 -1.38 7.44
N PRO A 47 23.60 -1.56 7.18
CA PRO A 47 24.48 -2.30 8.09
C PRO A 47 24.54 -1.61 9.47
N ALA A 48 24.68 -2.40 10.53
CA ALA A 48 24.68 -1.88 11.89
C ALA A 48 25.81 -0.86 12.15
N GLU A 49 26.96 -1.06 11.55
CA GLU A 49 28.13 -0.18 11.62
C GLU A 49 27.86 1.23 11.03
N VAL A 50 26.96 1.32 10.05
CA VAL A 50 26.56 2.61 9.43
C VAL A 50 25.61 3.39 10.34
N LEU A 51 24.94 2.70 11.26
CA LEU A 51 23.97 3.28 12.19
C LEU A 51 24.64 3.93 13.41
N HIS A 52 25.97 3.87 13.53
CA HIS A 52 26.67 4.48 14.63
C HIS A 52 26.60 6.03 14.56
N PRO A 53 26.40 6.75 15.69
CA PRO A 53 26.27 8.20 15.71
C PRO A 53 27.45 8.98 15.09
N SER A 54 28.67 8.41 15.13
CA SER A 54 29.87 8.99 14.49
C SER A 54 29.93 8.77 12.97
N GLY A 55 29.06 7.89 12.40
CA GLY A 55 28.97 7.70 10.96
C GLY A 55 28.54 8.99 10.24
N LYS A 56 28.65 8.99 8.91
CA LYS A 56 28.29 10.17 8.08
C LYS A 56 26.81 10.24 7.75
N LEU A 57 26.11 9.09 7.68
CA LEU A 57 24.72 9.02 7.22
C LEU A 57 23.79 9.82 8.12
N ARG A 58 23.02 10.73 7.53
CA ARG A 58 22.06 11.62 8.23
C ARG A 58 20.66 11.54 7.68
N TRP A 59 20.50 11.11 6.44
CA TRP A 59 19.19 11.09 5.80
C TRP A 59 19.01 9.87 4.89
N ILE A 60 17.86 9.22 5.00
CA ILE A 60 17.43 8.15 4.11
C ILE A 60 16.08 8.52 3.51
N GLN A 61 16.01 8.62 2.19
CA GLN A 61 14.77 8.74 1.43
C GLN A 61 14.36 7.37 0.89
N ILE A 62 13.20 6.91 1.28
CA ILE A 62 12.59 5.68 0.77
C ILE A 62 11.65 6.02 -0.37
N THR A 63 11.85 5.41 -1.54
CA THR A 63 11.05 5.68 -2.75
C THR A 63 9.70 4.98 -2.77
N SER A 64 9.38 4.15 -1.77
CA SER A 64 8.06 3.56 -1.54
C SER A 64 7.30 4.28 -0.43
N ALA A 65 5.97 4.13 -0.42
CA ALA A 65 5.13 4.66 0.66
C ALA A 65 5.27 3.81 1.94
N GLY A 66 5.32 2.48 1.80
CA GLY A 66 5.53 1.54 2.90
C GLY A 66 7.00 1.51 3.33
N VAL A 67 7.23 1.50 4.63
CA VAL A 67 8.56 1.50 5.26
C VAL A 67 8.78 0.32 6.20
N ASP A 68 7.80 -0.54 6.38
CA ASP A 68 7.77 -1.67 7.30
C ASP A 68 8.99 -2.60 7.15
N ARG A 69 9.43 -2.85 5.91
CA ARG A 69 10.61 -3.69 5.62
C ARG A 69 11.95 -3.02 5.89
N VAL A 70 11.96 -1.71 6.09
CA VAL A 70 13.17 -0.92 6.31
C VAL A 70 13.35 -0.57 7.79
N MET A 71 12.24 -0.35 8.49
CA MET A 71 12.23 0.08 9.89
C MET A 71 12.58 -1.07 10.84
N THR A 72 13.86 -1.46 10.87
CA THR A 72 14.38 -2.41 11.86
C THR A 72 14.54 -1.73 13.23
N PRO A 73 14.56 -2.50 14.34
CA PRO A 73 14.79 -1.95 15.67
C PRO A 73 16.07 -1.10 15.75
N GLU A 74 17.14 -1.54 15.10
CA GLU A 74 18.42 -0.83 15.05
C GLU A 74 18.29 0.52 14.37
N LEU A 75 17.62 0.54 13.20
CA LEU A 75 17.39 1.78 12.46
C LEU A 75 16.45 2.74 13.22
N MET A 76 15.43 2.20 13.90
CA MET A 76 14.56 2.98 14.77
C MET A 76 15.30 3.58 15.97
N GLY A 77 16.35 2.90 16.44
CA GLY A 77 17.24 3.37 17.50
C GLY A 77 18.18 4.50 17.05
N ALA A 78 18.50 4.60 15.77
CA ALA A 78 19.44 5.57 15.21
C ALA A 78 18.81 6.97 15.05
N LYS A 79 18.53 7.66 16.14
CA LYS A 79 17.80 8.93 16.20
C LYS A 79 18.48 10.10 15.46
N HIS A 80 19.76 9.99 15.13
CA HIS A 80 20.51 10.96 14.33
C HIS A 80 20.26 10.85 12.83
N ILE A 81 19.57 9.77 12.37
CA ILE A 81 19.24 9.56 10.96
C ILE A 81 17.76 9.93 10.75
N THR A 82 17.52 10.89 9.87
CA THR A 82 16.16 11.22 9.42
C THR A 82 15.72 10.29 8.32
N ILE A 83 14.55 9.65 8.48
CA ILE A 83 13.98 8.78 7.47
C ILE A 83 12.73 9.44 6.89
N THR A 84 12.68 9.52 5.57
CA THR A 84 11.54 10.03 4.82
C THR A 84 11.07 9.00 3.80
N SER A 85 9.80 9.03 3.44
CA SER A 85 9.21 8.12 2.47
C SER A 85 8.37 8.88 1.43
N THR A 86 8.23 8.29 0.25
CA THR A 86 7.43 8.88 -0.83
C THR A 86 5.95 8.60 -0.57
N LYS A 87 5.18 9.67 -0.32
CA LYS A 87 3.72 9.64 -0.16
C LYS A 87 3.07 10.48 -1.27
N GLY A 88 1.82 10.15 -1.61
CA GLY A 88 1.04 10.92 -2.59
C GLY A 88 0.96 10.25 -3.96
N PRO A 89 2.01 10.30 -4.79
CA PRO A 89 1.95 9.79 -6.18
C PRO A 89 1.39 8.36 -6.35
N PRO A 90 1.67 7.38 -5.47
CA PRO A 90 1.12 6.03 -5.62
C PRO A 90 -0.39 5.90 -5.36
N GLY A 91 -1.02 6.89 -4.74
CA GLY A 91 -2.43 6.79 -4.30
C GLY A 91 -3.42 6.45 -5.42
N PRO A 92 -3.43 7.18 -6.54
CA PRO A 92 -4.29 6.85 -7.68
C PRO A 92 -4.03 5.45 -8.24
N LEU A 93 -2.75 5.07 -8.41
CA LEU A 93 -2.37 3.74 -8.93
C LEU A 93 -2.81 2.60 -8.01
N ILE A 94 -2.75 2.80 -6.69
CA ILE A 94 -3.26 1.83 -5.71
C ILE A 94 -4.79 1.68 -5.88
N ALA A 95 -5.51 2.79 -6.07
CA ALA A 95 -6.95 2.76 -6.28
C ALA A 95 -7.31 2.04 -7.60
N GLU A 96 -6.60 2.30 -8.69
CA GLU A 96 -6.79 1.60 -9.97
C GLU A 96 -6.58 0.10 -9.82
N HIS A 97 -5.52 -0.32 -9.14
CA HIS A 97 -5.25 -1.74 -8.91
C HIS A 97 -6.33 -2.39 -8.04
N ALA A 98 -6.77 -1.74 -6.98
CA ALA A 98 -7.86 -2.24 -6.13
C ALA A 98 -9.16 -2.39 -6.94
N VAL A 99 -9.52 -1.40 -7.77
CA VAL A 99 -10.69 -1.47 -8.66
C VAL A 99 -10.59 -2.62 -9.65
N LEU A 100 -9.40 -2.85 -10.25
CA LEU A 100 -9.17 -4.00 -11.13
C LEU A 100 -9.49 -5.32 -10.41
N LEU A 101 -8.98 -5.51 -9.20
CA LEU A 101 -9.23 -6.74 -8.42
C LEU A 101 -10.70 -6.87 -8.02
N MET A 102 -11.33 -5.79 -7.56
CA MET A 102 -12.75 -5.76 -7.22
C MET A 102 -13.62 -6.17 -8.42
N LEU A 103 -13.38 -5.59 -9.60
CA LEU A 103 -14.11 -5.94 -10.83
C LEU A 103 -13.82 -7.36 -11.29
N ALA A 104 -12.59 -7.83 -11.18
CA ALA A 104 -12.21 -9.19 -11.54
C ALA A 104 -12.97 -10.23 -10.71
N LEU A 105 -13.07 -10.02 -9.39
CA LEU A 105 -13.82 -10.89 -8.49
C LEU A 105 -15.33 -10.76 -8.71
N ALA A 106 -15.83 -9.53 -8.72
CA ALA A 106 -17.26 -9.23 -8.87
C ALA A 106 -17.86 -9.77 -10.19
N ARG A 107 -17.04 -9.91 -11.24
CA ARG A 107 -17.44 -10.39 -12.57
C ARG A 107 -16.94 -11.79 -12.88
N ASN A 108 -16.42 -12.54 -11.88
CA ASN A 108 -15.93 -13.91 -12.05
C ASN A 108 -14.85 -14.07 -13.13
N LEU A 109 -14.01 -13.03 -13.35
CA LEU A 109 -12.98 -13.03 -14.39
C LEU A 109 -12.03 -14.24 -14.31
N PRO A 110 -11.56 -14.71 -13.13
CA PRO A 110 -10.72 -15.89 -13.03
C PRO A 110 -11.38 -17.16 -13.61
N VAL A 111 -12.69 -17.31 -13.42
CA VAL A 111 -13.45 -18.46 -13.95
C VAL A 111 -13.55 -18.38 -15.48
N TYR A 112 -13.80 -17.18 -16.01
CA TYR A 112 -13.85 -16.99 -17.46
C TYR A 112 -12.50 -17.21 -18.13
N LEU A 113 -11.40 -16.74 -17.54
CA LEU A 113 -10.05 -17.00 -18.04
C LEU A 113 -9.73 -18.51 -18.05
N LYS A 114 -10.11 -19.23 -17.01
CA LYS A 114 -9.98 -20.70 -16.97
C LYS A 114 -10.81 -21.36 -18.08
N ASN A 115 -12.08 -20.98 -18.24
CA ASN A 115 -12.93 -21.51 -19.30
C ASN A 115 -12.38 -21.19 -20.69
N GLN A 116 -11.85 -19.97 -20.89
CA GLN A 116 -11.22 -19.57 -22.14
C GLN A 116 -9.99 -20.45 -22.47
N SER A 117 -9.13 -20.73 -21.49
CA SER A 117 -7.96 -21.60 -21.68
C SER A 117 -8.33 -23.04 -22.02
N LEU A 118 -9.54 -23.48 -21.64
CA LEU A 118 -10.11 -24.78 -21.94
C LEU A 118 -10.99 -24.78 -23.19
N HIS A 119 -11.09 -23.67 -23.93
CA HIS A 119 -11.99 -23.48 -25.10
C HIS A 119 -13.46 -23.78 -24.76
N GLN A 120 -13.92 -23.46 -23.54
CA GLN A 120 -15.26 -23.73 -23.04
C GLN A 120 -16.05 -22.44 -22.91
N TRP A 121 -17.20 -22.36 -23.60
CA TRP A 121 -18.17 -21.28 -23.46
C TRP A 121 -19.23 -21.69 -22.40
N ARG A 122 -19.03 -21.31 -21.14
CA ARG A 122 -19.94 -21.61 -20.02
C ARG A 122 -20.40 -20.33 -19.34
N ARG A 123 -21.70 -20.21 -19.08
CA ARG A 123 -22.33 -19.08 -18.38
C ARG A 123 -23.12 -19.49 -17.14
N GLU A 124 -23.34 -20.79 -16.92
CA GLU A 124 -24.22 -21.31 -15.89
C GLU A 124 -23.54 -21.30 -14.51
N GLY A 125 -24.33 -21.08 -13.45
CA GLY A 125 -23.91 -21.22 -12.06
C GLY A 125 -23.01 -20.09 -11.55
N GLN A 126 -22.99 -18.92 -12.20
CA GLN A 126 -22.14 -17.80 -11.79
C GLN A 126 -22.99 -16.64 -11.29
N GLU A 127 -22.93 -16.40 -9.99
CA GLU A 127 -23.49 -15.21 -9.39
C GLU A 127 -22.51 -14.03 -9.59
N TRP A 128 -23.04 -12.92 -10.04
CA TRP A 128 -22.26 -11.66 -10.16
C TRP A 128 -22.61 -10.73 -9.04
N LEU A 129 -21.61 -10.10 -8.47
CA LEU A 129 -21.80 -9.03 -7.52
C LEU A 129 -21.68 -7.68 -8.26
N PRO A 130 -22.78 -6.94 -8.47
CA PRO A 130 -22.64 -5.58 -9.02
C PRO A 130 -21.91 -4.69 -8.00
N LEU A 131 -21.06 -3.79 -8.45
CA LEU A 131 -20.46 -2.79 -7.53
C LEU A 131 -21.49 -1.72 -7.15
N HIS A 132 -22.33 -1.32 -8.09
CA HIS A 132 -23.34 -0.29 -7.89
C HIS A 132 -24.33 -0.67 -6.77
N GLY A 133 -24.49 0.25 -5.82
CA GLY A 133 -25.41 0.06 -4.68
C GLY A 133 -24.88 -0.83 -3.55
N ASN A 134 -23.79 -1.57 -3.78
CA ASN A 134 -23.19 -2.41 -2.76
C ASN A 134 -22.22 -1.62 -1.86
N THR A 135 -21.86 -2.23 -0.73
CA THR A 135 -21.05 -1.59 0.32
C THR A 135 -19.59 -2.05 0.24
N VAL A 136 -18.66 -1.11 0.22
CA VAL A 136 -17.23 -1.39 0.38
C VAL A 136 -16.73 -0.87 1.73
N ALA A 137 -16.04 -1.72 2.48
CA ALA A 137 -15.29 -1.32 3.68
C ALA A 137 -13.81 -1.16 3.31
N ILE A 138 -13.29 0.06 3.47
CA ILE A 138 -11.89 0.39 3.19
C ILE A 138 -11.16 0.56 4.52
N LEU A 139 -10.34 -0.41 4.87
CA LEU A 139 -9.53 -0.39 6.07
C LEU A 139 -8.28 0.45 5.79
N GLY A 140 -8.32 1.70 6.23
CA GLY A 140 -7.29 2.69 5.98
C GLY A 140 -7.61 3.64 4.84
N VAL A 141 -8.27 4.77 5.16
CA VAL A 141 -8.64 5.82 4.19
C VAL A 141 -7.60 6.95 4.13
N GLY A 142 -6.32 6.56 4.13
CA GLY A 142 -5.20 7.45 3.84
C GLY A 142 -5.12 7.81 2.35
N ASN A 143 -3.90 8.03 1.84
CA ASN A 143 -3.72 8.43 0.44
C ASN A 143 -4.29 7.40 -0.56
N GLY A 144 -3.92 6.12 -0.45
CA GLY A 144 -4.43 5.06 -1.34
C GLY A 144 -5.92 4.82 -1.16
N GLY A 145 -6.34 4.50 0.07
CA GLY A 145 -7.76 4.20 0.37
C GLY A 145 -8.69 5.39 0.16
N GLY A 146 -8.22 6.62 0.34
CA GLY A 146 -9.00 7.83 0.05
C GLY A 146 -9.25 8.02 -1.45
N ASN A 147 -8.26 7.73 -2.31
CA ASN A 147 -8.46 7.71 -3.76
C ASN A 147 -9.43 6.61 -4.17
N LEU A 148 -9.31 5.41 -3.56
CA LEU A 148 -10.26 4.32 -3.80
C LEU A 148 -11.68 4.70 -3.37
N ALA A 149 -11.86 5.29 -2.18
CA ALA A 149 -13.16 5.78 -1.69
C ALA A 149 -13.83 6.70 -2.70
N ARG A 150 -13.07 7.65 -3.25
CA ARG A 150 -13.56 8.57 -4.29
C ARG A 150 -14.04 7.83 -5.54
N VAL A 151 -13.29 6.85 -6.02
CA VAL A 151 -13.66 6.07 -7.21
C VAL A 151 -14.88 5.19 -6.93
N CYS A 152 -14.92 4.49 -5.80
CA CYS A 152 -16.05 3.66 -5.41
C CYS A 152 -17.34 4.49 -5.27
N LYS A 153 -17.26 5.64 -4.59
CA LYS A 153 -18.41 6.51 -4.39
C LYS A 153 -18.90 7.14 -5.68
N ASN A 154 -18.02 7.83 -6.40
CA ASN A 154 -18.42 8.68 -7.53
C ASN A 154 -18.50 7.90 -8.86
N GLY A 155 -17.68 6.85 -9.04
CA GLY A 155 -17.65 6.06 -10.27
C GLY A 155 -18.62 4.89 -10.27
N PHE A 156 -18.80 4.24 -9.11
CA PHE A 156 -19.61 3.03 -9.01
C PHE A 156 -20.88 3.19 -8.16
N GLY A 157 -21.10 4.35 -7.54
CA GLY A 157 -22.27 4.57 -6.69
C GLY A 157 -22.32 3.64 -5.47
N MET A 158 -21.16 3.19 -4.96
CA MET A 158 -21.09 2.34 -3.79
C MET A 158 -21.32 3.13 -2.50
N ARG A 159 -21.81 2.45 -1.46
CA ARG A 159 -21.72 2.91 -0.09
C ARG A 159 -20.32 2.62 0.44
N VAL A 160 -19.65 3.63 0.97
CA VAL A 160 -18.26 3.54 1.42
C VAL A 160 -18.17 3.65 2.93
N LEU A 161 -17.68 2.59 3.57
CA LEU A 161 -17.30 2.57 4.98
C LEU A 161 -15.78 2.72 5.08
N GLY A 162 -15.31 3.66 5.89
CA GLY A 162 -13.88 3.97 5.97
C GLY A 162 -13.31 3.80 7.37
N MET A 163 -12.25 2.99 7.51
CA MET A 163 -11.53 2.88 8.76
C MET A 163 -10.46 3.96 8.87
N SER A 164 -10.50 4.75 9.95
CA SER A 164 -9.43 5.68 10.32
C SER A 164 -9.29 5.78 11.84
N ARG A 165 -8.09 6.15 12.31
CA ARG A 165 -7.84 6.32 13.75
C ARG A 165 -8.62 7.47 14.40
N THR A 166 -9.02 8.45 13.62
CA THR A 166 -9.67 9.69 14.10
C THR A 166 -11.14 9.77 13.73
N ASN A 167 -11.72 8.71 13.16
CA ASN A 167 -13.07 8.72 12.58
C ASN A 167 -13.32 9.90 11.63
N ARG A 168 -12.29 10.33 10.93
CA ARG A 168 -12.29 11.43 9.94
C ARG A 168 -11.43 11.05 8.76
N GLY A 169 -11.70 11.72 7.64
CA GLY A 169 -10.91 11.55 6.42
C GLY A 169 -11.58 12.21 5.22
N PRO A 170 -11.33 11.68 4.02
CA PRO A 170 -11.81 12.26 2.77
C PRO A 170 -13.35 12.28 2.68
N PRO A 171 -13.93 13.25 1.93
CA PRO A 171 -15.38 13.50 1.87
C PRO A 171 -16.17 12.41 1.14
N HIS A 172 -15.52 11.42 0.55
CA HIS A 172 -16.15 10.34 -0.23
C HIS A 172 -16.46 9.09 0.61
N VAL A 173 -16.38 9.17 1.92
CA VAL A 173 -16.71 8.11 2.87
C VAL A 173 -18.05 8.42 3.52
N ASP A 174 -19.00 7.49 3.44
CA ASP A 174 -20.34 7.66 3.99
C ASP A 174 -20.38 7.52 5.52
N SER A 175 -19.57 6.61 6.05
CA SER A 175 -19.45 6.37 7.48
C SER A 175 -18.04 6.00 7.87
N TYR A 176 -17.56 6.56 8.98
CA TYR A 176 -16.24 6.22 9.53
C TYR A 176 -16.38 5.27 10.70
N PHE A 177 -15.42 4.39 10.86
CA PHE A 177 -15.29 3.51 12.01
C PHE A 177 -13.83 3.37 12.45
N ASP A 178 -13.63 2.98 13.69
CA ASP A 178 -12.35 2.64 14.29
C ASP A 178 -12.21 1.12 14.48
N ARG A 179 -11.20 0.69 15.25
CA ARG A 179 -10.99 -0.72 15.53
C ARG A 179 -12.16 -1.40 16.25
N ALA A 180 -12.85 -0.69 17.13
CA ALA A 180 -13.99 -1.26 17.87
C ALA A 180 -15.19 -1.51 16.94
N GLY A 181 -15.37 -0.67 15.91
CA GLY A 181 -16.43 -0.81 14.91
C GLY A 181 -16.12 -1.81 13.79
N LEU A 182 -14.94 -2.44 13.78
CA LEU A 182 -14.49 -3.30 12.67
C LEU A 182 -15.48 -4.43 12.35
N SER A 183 -15.90 -5.20 13.34
CA SER A 183 -16.80 -6.34 13.13
C SER A 183 -18.16 -5.92 12.53
N ALA A 184 -18.71 -4.80 13.01
CA ALA A 184 -19.96 -4.25 12.47
C ALA A 184 -19.79 -3.82 11.01
N ALA A 185 -18.70 -3.11 10.68
CA ALA A 185 -18.41 -2.68 9.32
C ALA A 185 -18.18 -3.87 8.37
N LEU A 186 -17.50 -4.92 8.83
CA LEU A 186 -17.30 -6.16 8.07
C LEU A 186 -18.62 -6.89 7.79
N GLY A 187 -19.55 -6.91 8.75
CA GLY A 187 -20.89 -7.49 8.58
C GLY A 187 -21.77 -6.74 7.58
N GLU A 188 -21.52 -5.44 7.37
CA GLU A 188 -22.24 -4.64 6.38
C GLU A 188 -21.61 -4.68 4.98
N ALA A 189 -20.30 -5.00 4.89
CA ALA A 189 -19.54 -4.91 3.65
C ALA A 189 -19.81 -6.09 2.70
N ASP A 190 -19.91 -5.79 1.42
CA ASP A 190 -19.90 -6.77 0.33
C ASP A 190 -18.48 -6.95 -0.22
N ILE A 191 -17.66 -5.92 -0.08
CA ILE A 191 -16.25 -5.94 -0.45
C ILE A 191 -15.43 -5.28 0.67
N VAL A 192 -14.31 -5.90 1.03
CA VAL A 192 -13.36 -5.38 2.02
C VAL A 192 -12.02 -5.12 1.34
N VAL A 193 -11.44 -3.95 1.55
CA VAL A 193 -10.12 -3.59 0.98
C VAL A 193 -9.18 -3.11 2.08
N LEU A 194 -8.01 -3.72 2.18
CA LEU A 194 -6.97 -3.32 3.13
C LEU A 194 -5.99 -2.33 2.48
N CYS A 195 -5.99 -1.10 2.99
CA CYS A 195 -5.06 -0.03 2.60
C CYS A 195 -4.30 0.53 3.81
N LEU A 196 -4.11 -0.30 4.83
CA LEU A 196 -3.40 0.04 6.07
C LEU A 196 -1.88 -0.14 5.92
N PRO A 197 -1.06 0.68 6.61
CA PRO A 197 0.33 0.34 6.81
C PRO A 197 0.43 -0.90 7.70
N ASN A 198 1.46 -1.73 7.51
CA ASN A 198 1.75 -2.83 8.41
C ASN A 198 2.45 -2.30 9.67
N THR A 199 1.76 -2.35 10.80
CA THR A 199 2.23 -1.93 12.13
C THR A 199 1.84 -2.98 13.16
N LEU A 200 2.35 -2.86 14.38
CA LEU A 200 1.94 -3.75 15.49
C LEU A 200 0.42 -3.70 15.73
N GLU A 201 -0.22 -2.54 15.51
CA GLU A 201 -1.66 -2.36 15.69
C GLU A 201 -2.49 -2.97 14.55
N THR A 202 -1.94 -3.06 13.35
CA THR A 202 -2.66 -3.51 12.14
C THR A 202 -2.26 -4.90 11.67
N THR A 203 -1.20 -5.45 12.21
CA THR A 203 -0.80 -6.85 11.97
C THR A 203 -1.93 -7.78 12.39
N ASN A 204 -2.31 -8.71 11.52
CA ASN A 204 -3.42 -9.64 11.70
C ASN A 204 -4.77 -8.96 12.02
N ILE A 205 -5.01 -7.75 11.50
CA ILE A 205 -6.28 -7.05 11.72
C ILE A 205 -7.48 -7.83 11.17
N ILE A 206 -7.27 -8.61 10.12
CA ILE A 206 -8.22 -9.61 9.64
C ILE A 206 -7.77 -10.96 10.20
N ASP A 207 -8.26 -11.28 11.38
CA ASP A 207 -8.12 -12.56 12.05
C ASP A 207 -9.36 -13.46 11.83
N ALA A 208 -9.39 -14.62 12.48
CA ALA A 208 -10.53 -15.55 12.38
C ALA A 208 -11.86 -14.91 12.83
N THR A 209 -11.82 -14.04 13.85
CA THR A 209 -13.00 -13.33 14.34
C THR A 209 -13.49 -12.33 13.29
N ALA A 210 -12.58 -11.57 12.71
CA ALA A 210 -12.89 -10.62 11.64
C ALA A 210 -13.46 -11.33 10.41
N LEU A 211 -12.85 -12.45 9.99
CA LEU A 211 -13.37 -13.26 8.87
C LEU A 211 -14.78 -13.80 9.16
N SER A 212 -15.03 -14.25 10.39
CA SER A 212 -16.36 -14.76 10.78
C SER A 212 -17.43 -13.66 10.84
N ALA A 213 -17.04 -12.40 10.99
CA ALA A 213 -17.95 -11.26 10.98
C ALA A 213 -18.34 -10.82 9.56
N MET A 214 -17.60 -11.25 8.53
CA MET A 214 -17.90 -10.89 7.13
C MET A 214 -19.14 -11.64 6.63
N LYS A 215 -19.82 -11.03 5.65
CA LYS A 215 -20.88 -11.77 4.90
C LYS A 215 -20.27 -13.00 4.21
N PRO A 216 -20.99 -14.12 4.14
CA PRO A 216 -20.52 -15.31 3.43
C PRO A 216 -20.21 -15.08 1.94
N THR A 217 -20.83 -14.05 1.36
CA THR A 217 -20.67 -13.64 -0.05
C THR A 217 -19.66 -12.53 -0.25
N ALA A 218 -19.06 -12.00 0.83
CA ALA A 218 -18.14 -10.88 0.73
C ALA A 218 -16.80 -11.28 0.12
N PHE A 219 -16.19 -10.34 -0.60
CA PHE A 219 -14.81 -10.44 -1.09
C PHE A 219 -13.84 -9.67 -0.18
N LEU A 220 -12.62 -10.22 -0.04
CA LEU A 220 -11.49 -9.61 0.67
C LEU A 220 -10.31 -9.47 -0.28
#